data_ea9e30ef22bab8e896e379770e90fd07
#
_entry.id   ea9e30ef22bab8e896e379770e90fd07
#
_cell.length_a   1.000
_cell.length_b   1.000
_cell.length_c   1.000
_cell.angle_alpha   90.00
_cell.angle_beta   90.00
_cell.angle_gamma   90.00
#
_symmetry.space_group_name_H-M   'P 1'
#
loop_
_entity.id
_entity.type
_entity.pdbx_description
1 polymer ?
#
loop_
_entity_poly.entity_id
_entity_poly.type
_entity_poly.pdbx_seq_one_letter_code
_entity_poly.pdbx_strand_id
1 'polypeptide(L)'
;MTDKSNPWTDRSAPSLDDFEAMAAAAFAALPDEFRTLAENVPCVVADFPDEETIREMQLESEFDILGLFRGVGMPQGGATPFTGQLPNQVWLYRRPILDYWAESQDGETLGEIITHVLVHEIGHHFGFSDEDMEAIEAEAGP
;
A
#
# COMPACT_ATOMS: atom_id res chain seq x y z
N MET A 1 -32.25 9.42 20.92
CA MET A 1 -32.13 9.20 20.49
C MET A 1 -31.23 8.79 20.13
N THR A 2 -30.97 8.47 20.01
CA THR A 2 -30.21 8.03 19.69
C THR A 2 -29.59 8.05 18.74
N ASP A 3 -28.92 8.25 18.53
CA ASP A 3 -28.31 8.40 17.50
C ASP A 3 -27.65 7.27 17.10
N LYS A 4 -28.28 6.39 16.70
CA LYS A 4 -27.70 5.34 16.27
C LYS A 4 -27.15 5.48 15.05
N SER A 5 -27.15 6.56 14.48
CA SER A 5 -26.72 6.68 13.13
C SER A 5 -25.25 6.82 12.97
N ASN A 6 -24.51 7.04 14.01
CA ASN A 6 -23.07 7.21 13.83
C ASN A 6 -22.35 5.92 14.22
N PRO A 7 -21.95 5.12 13.23
CA PRO A 7 -21.35 3.85 13.54
C PRO A 7 -19.99 3.95 14.20
N TRP A 8 -19.38 5.12 14.12
CA TRP A 8 -18.04 5.28 14.67
C TRP A 8 -18.03 5.59 16.14
N THR A 9 -19.19 5.81 16.75
CA THR A 9 -19.25 6.12 18.15
C THR A 9 -18.60 5.04 19.00
N ASP A 10 -18.80 3.80 18.61
CA ASP A 10 -18.29 2.66 19.37
C ASP A 10 -17.16 1.95 18.71
N ARG A 11 -16.50 2.55 17.73
CA ARG A 11 -15.47 1.87 16.99
C ARG A 11 -14.16 2.61 17.11
N SER A 12 -13.09 1.84 17.00
CA SER A 12 -11.76 2.42 16.93
C SER A 12 -11.36 2.53 15.47
N ALA A 13 -10.36 3.34 15.21
CA ALA A 13 -9.80 3.38 13.87
C ALA A 13 -9.21 2.03 13.53
N PRO A 14 -9.17 1.65 12.26
CA PRO A 14 -8.61 0.36 11.88
C PRO A 14 -7.17 0.22 12.36
N SER A 15 -6.87 -0.94 12.89
CA SER A 15 -5.57 -1.24 13.45
C SER A 15 -4.60 -1.74 12.39
N LEU A 16 -3.37 -2.01 12.80
CA LEU A 16 -2.41 -2.64 11.90
C LEU A 16 -2.93 -3.99 11.44
N ASP A 17 -3.52 -4.77 12.34
CA ASP A 17 -4.09 -6.06 11.95
C ASP A 17 -5.21 -5.89 10.94
N ASP A 18 -6.04 -4.87 11.12
CA ASP A 18 -7.10 -4.58 10.17
C ASP A 18 -6.52 -4.23 8.81
N PHE A 19 -5.45 -3.46 8.78
CA PHE A 19 -4.81 -3.11 7.53
C PHE A 19 -4.22 -4.34 6.85
N GLU A 20 -3.63 -5.24 7.62
CA GLU A 20 -3.10 -6.47 7.04
C GLU A 20 -4.21 -7.29 6.40
N ALA A 21 -5.34 -7.38 7.07
CA ALA A 21 -6.47 -8.12 6.52
C ALA A 21 -7.02 -7.46 5.27
N MET A 22 -7.12 -6.13 5.30
CA MET A 22 -7.62 -5.41 4.13
C MET A 22 -6.66 -5.52 2.95
N ALA A 23 -5.36 -5.47 3.22
CA ALA A 23 -4.37 -5.60 2.16
C ALA A 23 -4.44 -6.99 1.54
N ALA A 24 -4.59 -8.02 2.37
CA ALA A 24 -4.71 -9.37 1.86
C ALA A 24 -5.95 -9.54 1.00
N ALA A 25 -7.06 -8.97 1.44
CA ALA A 25 -8.30 -9.04 0.67
C ALA A 25 -8.19 -8.26 -0.63
N ALA A 26 -7.55 -7.12 -0.58
CA ALA A 26 -7.37 -6.31 -1.78
C ALA A 26 -6.51 -7.06 -2.80
N PHE A 27 -5.43 -7.66 -2.33
CA PHE A 27 -4.56 -8.40 -3.23
C PHE A 27 -5.29 -9.59 -3.84
N ALA A 28 -6.08 -10.28 -3.03
CA ALA A 28 -6.81 -11.46 -3.50
C ALA A 28 -7.84 -11.10 -4.58
N ALA A 29 -8.31 -9.86 -4.59
CA ALA A 29 -9.28 -9.43 -5.57
C ALA A 29 -8.67 -8.94 -6.87
N LEU A 30 -7.36 -8.85 -6.94
CA LEU A 30 -6.71 -8.36 -8.16
C LEU A 30 -6.72 -9.43 -9.23
N PRO A 31 -6.62 -9.02 -10.51
CA PRO A 31 -6.63 -10.00 -11.59
C PRO A 31 -5.50 -11.01 -11.46
N ASP A 32 -5.74 -12.20 -11.97
CA ASP A 32 -4.78 -13.30 -11.85
C ASP A 32 -3.41 -12.94 -12.36
N GLU A 33 -3.35 -12.22 -13.47
CA GLU A 33 -2.06 -11.88 -14.05
C GLU A 33 -1.24 -11.02 -13.12
N PHE A 34 -1.90 -10.08 -12.46
CA PHE A 34 -1.19 -9.21 -11.54
C PHE A 34 -0.78 -9.99 -10.29
N ARG A 35 -1.65 -10.85 -9.79
CA ARG A 35 -1.33 -11.63 -8.62
C ARG A 35 -0.16 -12.56 -8.85
N THR A 36 -0.11 -13.17 -10.03
CA THR A 36 0.99 -14.05 -10.37
C THR A 36 2.31 -13.29 -10.39
N LEU A 37 2.27 -12.09 -10.97
CA LEU A 37 3.46 -11.28 -11.06
C LEU A 37 3.98 -10.89 -9.69
N ALA A 38 3.11 -10.64 -8.77
CA ALA A 38 3.47 -10.13 -7.46
C ALA A 38 3.40 -11.18 -6.36
N GLU A 39 3.30 -12.44 -6.72
CA GLU A 39 3.03 -13.45 -5.69
C GLU A 39 4.15 -13.58 -4.69
N ASN A 40 5.36 -13.20 -5.04
CA ASN A 40 6.46 -13.29 -4.11
C ASN A 40 6.84 -11.96 -3.50
N VAL A 41 5.92 -11.02 -3.50
CA VAL A 41 6.16 -9.71 -2.93
C VAL A 41 5.36 -9.60 -1.64
N PRO A 42 5.97 -9.81 -0.50
CA PRO A 42 5.22 -9.68 0.75
C PRO A 42 4.81 -8.23 0.99
N CYS A 43 3.69 -8.08 1.64
CA CYS A 43 3.18 -6.77 2.01
C CYS A 43 3.40 -6.57 3.50
N VAL A 44 4.04 -5.48 3.86
CA VAL A 44 4.32 -5.15 5.24
C VAL A 44 3.55 -3.90 5.60
N VAL A 45 2.90 -3.90 6.75
CA VAL A 45 2.15 -2.73 7.20
C VAL A 45 2.85 -2.14 8.41
N ALA A 46 3.07 -0.85 8.39
CA ALA A 46 3.66 -0.14 9.51
C ALA A 46 2.90 1.14 9.73
N ASP A 47 3.07 1.77 10.88
CA ASP A 47 2.34 3.02 11.12
C ASP A 47 2.90 4.17 10.31
N PHE A 48 4.22 4.26 10.19
CA PHE A 48 4.88 5.35 9.47
C PHE A 48 6.13 4.83 8.80
N PRO A 49 6.61 5.50 7.77
CA PRO A 49 7.93 5.16 7.24
C PRO A 49 8.98 5.48 8.30
N ASP A 50 10.05 4.71 8.30
CA ASP A 50 11.11 4.94 9.28
C ASP A 50 11.96 6.14 8.85
N GLU A 51 12.84 6.55 9.74
CA GLU A 51 13.65 7.74 9.49
C GLU A 51 14.54 7.59 8.27
N GLU A 52 15.05 6.39 8.06
CA GLU A 52 15.91 6.15 6.93
C GLU A 52 15.14 6.33 5.63
N THR A 53 13.92 5.82 5.58
CA THR A 53 13.07 5.98 4.40
C THR A 53 12.75 7.44 4.15
N ILE A 54 12.41 8.17 5.21
CA ILE A 54 12.10 9.59 5.07
C ILE A 54 13.29 10.33 4.47
N ARG A 55 14.48 9.99 4.92
CA ARG A 55 15.68 10.64 4.45
C ARG A 55 15.98 10.25 3.01
N GLU A 56 15.89 8.97 2.69
CA GLU A 56 16.20 8.49 1.36
C GLU A 56 15.25 9.04 0.31
N MET A 57 13.98 9.15 0.69
CA MET A 57 12.98 9.64 -0.25
C MET A 57 12.82 11.16 -0.21
N GLN A 58 13.60 11.80 0.67
CA GLN A 58 13.57 13.25 0.80
C GLN A 58 12.18 13.77 1.11
N LEU A 59 11.50 13.10 2.01
CA LEU A 59 10.16 13.49 2.41
C LEU A 59 10.22 14.62 3.41
N GLU A 60 9.27 15.53 3.34
CA GLU A 60 9.21 16.61 4.31
C GLU A 60 8.48 16.18 5.57
N SER A 61 7.68 15.15 5.48
CA SER A 61 6.89 14.71 6.60
C SER A 61 6.69 13.21 6.49
N GLU A 62 6.48 12.58 7.62
CA GLU A 62 6.21 11.15 7.63
C GLU A 62 4.83 10.84 7.06
N PHE A 63 4.01 11.87 6.79
CA PHE A 63 2.72 11.66 6.16
C PHE A 63 2.76 11.80 4.64
N ASP A 64 3.93 12.06 4.08
CA ASP A 64 4.03 12.37 2.65
C ASP A 64 3.97 11.16 1.74
N ILE A 65 3.97 9.96 2.29
CA ILE A 65 3.99 8.77 1.46
C ILE A 65 3.01 7.77 2.04
N LEU A 66 2.20 7.16 1.19
CA LEU A 66 1.21 6.18 1.63
C LEU A 66 1.72 4.76 1.57
N GLY A 67 2.66 4.51 0.70
CA GLY A 67 3.24 3.18 0.55
C GLY A 67 4.53 3.27 -0.22
N LEU A 68 5.23 2.15 -0.30
CA LEU A 68 6.53 2.14 -0.94
C LEU A 68 6.88 0.72 -1.35
N PHE A 69 7.41 0.58 -2.57
CA PHE A 69 7.95 -0.69 -2.99
C PHE A 69 9.44 -0.68 -2.74
N ARG A 70 9.95 -1.69 -2.03
CA ARG A 70 11.36 -1.79 -1.81
C ARG A 70 11.91 -2.93 -2.60
N GLY A 71 12.74 -2.62 -3.57
CA GLY A 71 13.37 -3.65 -4.34
C GLY A 71 14.71 -3.92 -3.77
N VAL A 72 14.76 -4.71 -2.78
CA VAL A 72 15.95 -4.85 -2.07
C VAL A 72 16.94 -5.73 -2.65
N GLY A 73 16.69 -6.40 -3.64
CA GLY A 73 17.64 -7.30 -4.17
C GLY A 73 18.56 -6.74 -5.21
N MET A 74 18.39 -5.50 -5.59
CA MET A 74 19.16 -4.95 -6.68
C MET A 74 19.88 -3.72 -6.24
N PRO A 75 20.98 -3.87 -5.62
CA PRO A 75 21.70 -2.71 -5.16
C PRO A 75 22.16 -1.88 -6.33
N GLN A 76 22.08 -0.62 -6.13
CA GLN A 76 22.49 0.24 -7.11
C GLN A 76 23.92 0.12 -7.29
N GLY A 77 24.35 0.12 -8.45
CA GLY A 77 25.71 0.14 -8.72
C GLY A 77 26.42 -0.91 -8.11
N GLY A 78 25.93 -1.80 -7.68
CA GLY A 78 26.58 -2.60 -7.24
C GLY A 78 26.62 -3.73 -7.08
N ALA A 79 26.16 -4.10 -7.11
CA ALA A 79 26.26 -5.16 -7.19
C ALA A 79 26.76 -5.89 -6.15
N THR A 80 26.25 -6.10 -5.24
CA THR A 80 26.68 -6.89 -4.25
C THR A 80 25.99 -8.11 -4.30
N PRO A 81 26.48 -9.01 -4.89
CA PRO A 81 25.75 -10.19 -5.08
C PRO A 81 25.84 -11.02 -3.92
N PHE A 82 25.38 -10.82 -2.88
CA PHE A 82 25.45 -11.76 -1.87
C PHE A 82 24.17 -12.49 -1.77
N THR A 83 24.22 -13.57 -1.13
CA THR A 83 23.11 -14.45 -1.09
C THR A 83 22.10 -14.06 -0.10
N GLY A 84 22.33 -13.13 0.70
CA GLY A 84 21.35 -12.76 1.68
C GLY A 84 20.42 -11.69 1.27
N GLN A 85 20.23 -11.52 -0.02
CA GLN A 85 19.35 -10.48 -0.45
C GLN A 85 17.94 -10.68 0.03
N LEU A 86 17.31 -9.62 0.45
CA LEU A 86 15.94 -9.68 0.87
C LEU A 86 15.03 -9.65 -0.33
N PRO A 87 13.87 -10.25 -0.23
CA PRO A 87 12.93 -10.20 -1.34
C PRO A 87 12.37 -8.81 -1.50
N ASN A 88 11.81 -8.55 -2.64
CA ASN A 88 11.08 -7.32 -2.84
C ASN A 88 9.93 -7.27 -1.87
N GLN A 89 9.57 -6.09 -1.45
CA GLN A 89 8.47 -5.89 -0.49
C GLN A 89 7.68 -4.67 -0.87
N VAL A 90 6.39 -4.69 -0.57
CA VAL A 90 5.59 -3.49 -0.67
C VAL A 90 5.17 -3.13 0.74
N TRP A 91 5.32 -1.86 1.08
CA TRP A 91 4.99 -1.35 2.40
C TRP A 91 3.76 -0.46 2.32
N LEU A 92 2.89 -0.57 3.31
CA LEU A 92 1.74 0.32 3.45
C LEU A 92 1.89 1.02 4.79
N TYR A 93 1.66 2.33 4.79
CA TYR A 93 1.83 3.12 6.00
C TYR A 93 0.47 3.53 6.51
N ARG A 94 0.08 2.96 7.63
CA ARG A 94 -1.27 3.06 8.15
C ARG A 94 -1.68 4.50 8.46
N ARG A 95 -0.85 5.25 9.17
CA ARG A 95 -1.23 6.59 9.58
C ARG A 95 -1.33 7.56 8.40
N PRO A 96 -0.38 7.57 7.49
CA PRO A 96 -0.54 8.38 6.29
C PRO A 96 -1.77 8.02 5.48
N ILE A 97 -2.08 6.73 5.37
CA ILE A 97 -3.27 6.31 4.61
C ILE A 97 -4.55 6.79 5.32
N LEU A 98 -4.60 6.65 6.65
CA LEU A 98 -5.77 7.12 7.39
C LEU A 98 -5.94 8.63 7.27
N ASP A 99 -4.83 9.37 7.28
CA ASP A 99 -4.87 10.80 7.14
C ASP A 99 -5.40 11.20 5.76
N TYR A 100 -4.91 10.53 4.74
CA TYR A 100 -5.35 10.77 3.37
C TYR A 100 -6.85 10.47 3.25
N TRP A 101 -7.27 9.35 3.82
CA TRP A 101 -8.67 8.95 3.78
C TRP A 101 -9.56 9.98 4.47
N ALA A 102 -9.13 10.45 5.63
CA ALA A 102 -9.91 11.42 6.38
C ALA A 102 -10.07 12.73 5.63
N GLU A 103 -9.08 13.09 4.83
CA GLU A 103 -9.15 14.32 4.07
C GLU A 103 -9.76 14.18 2.69
N SER A 104 -9.98 12.95 2.27
CA SER A 104 -10.51 12.71 0.94
C SER A 104 -11.96 13.19 0.87
N GLN A 105 -12.30 13.85 -0.20
CA GLN A 105 -13.65 14.33 -0.37
C GLN A 105 -14.37 13.61 -1.50
N ASP A 106 -13.74 12.56 -2.02
CA ASP A 106 -14.30 11.84 -3.13
C ASP A 106 -15.14 10.67 -2.71
N GLY A 107 -15.24 10.40 -1.44
CA GLY A 107 -16.03 9.26 -0.98
C GLY A 107 -15.34 7.92 -1.15
N GLU A 108 -14.03 7.92 -1.37
CA GLU A 108 -13.32 6.67 -1.48
C GLU A 108 -13.36 5.90 -0.19
N THR A 109 -13.50 4.60 -0.28
CA THR A 109 -13.42 3.77 0.91
C THR A 109 -11.96 3.50 1.24
N LEU A 110 -11.71 3.12 2.46
CA LEU A 110 -10.36 2.78 2.87
C LEU A 110 -9.83 1.61 2.06
N GLY A 111 -10.68 0.63 1.79
CA GLY A 111 -10.27 -0.52 0.98
C GLY A 111 -9.86 -0.11 -0.43
N GLU A 112 -10.57 0.85 -1.01
CA GLU A 112 -10.21 1.34 -2.34
C GLU A 112 -8.87 2.04 -2.34
N ILE A 113 -8.59 2.79 -1.29
CA ILE A 113 -7.30 3.47 -1.18
C ILE A 113 -6.18 2.45 -1.06
N ILE A 114 -6.37 1.43 -0.24
CA ILE A 114 -5.36 0.41 -0.05
C ILE A 114 -5.10 -0.32 -1.37
N THR A 115 -6.15 -0.66 -2.10
CA THR A 115 -6.00 -1.30 -3.40
C THR A 115 -5.20 -0.42 -4.34
N HIS A 116 -5.53 0.87 -4.37
CA HIS A 116 -4.83 1.81 -5.24
C HIS A 116 -3.34 1.87 -4.91
N VAL A 117 -3.00 1.96 -3.64
CA VAL A 117 -1.60 2.04 -3.25
C VAL A 117 -0.86 0.77 -3.64
N LEU A 118 -1.47 -0.39 -3.40
CA LEU A 118 -0.84 -1.66 -3.77
C LEU A 118 -0.59 -1.75 -5.27
N VAL A 119 -1.61 -1.44 -6.05
CA VAL A 119 -1.49 -1.55 -7.51
C VAL A 119 -0.43 -0.60 -8.03
N HIS A 120 -0.41 0.62 -7.51
CA HIS A 120 0.53 1.61 -8.03
C HIS A 120 1.96 1.32 -7.63
N GLU A 121 2.19 0.93 -6.38
CA GLU A 121 3.56 0.66 -5.97
C GLU A 121 4.12 -0.57 -6.66
N ILE A 122 3.35 -1.63 -6.73
CA ILE A 122 3.81 -2.84 -7.37
C ILE A 122 3.86 -2.64 -8.88
N GLY A 123 2.85 -1.98 -9.43
CA GLY A 123 2.77 -1.78 -10.87
C GLY A 123 3.90 -0.96 -11.41
N HIS A 124 4.27 0.12 -10.70
CA HIS A 124 5.39 0.93 -11.14
C HIS A 124 6.68 0.13 -11.17
N HIS A 125 6.87 -0.72 -10.17
CA HIS A 125 8.08 -1.52 -10.13
C HIS A 125 8.18 -2.43 -11.36
N PHE A 126 7.05 -2.97 -11.81
CA PHE A 126 7.06 -3.86 -12.96
C PHE A 126 6.81 -3.14 -14.28
N GLY A 127 6.82 -1.82 -14.26
CA GLY A 127 6.76 -1.05 -15.51
C GLY A 127 5.39 -0.84 -16.09
N PHE A 128 4.34 -1.00 -15.32
CA PHE A 128 3.01 -0.79 -15.83
C PHE A 128 2.74 0.69 -16.02
N SER A 129 1.99 1.01 -17.05
CA SER A 129 1.59 2.40 -17.28
C SER A 129 0.42 2.76 -16.39
N ASP A 130 0.13 4.05 -16.29
CA ASP A 130 -1.03 4.48 -15.52
C ASP A 130 -2.31 3.87 -16.08
N GLU A 131 -2.40 3.75 -17.40
CA GLU A 131 -3.59 3.14 -18.00
C GLU A 131 -3.72 1.69 -17.60
N ASP A 132 -2.60 0.97 -17.57
CA ASP A 132 -2.62 -0.43 -17.18
C ASP A 132 -3.10 -0.56 -15.75
N MET A 133 -2.62 0.31 -14.88
CA MET A 133 -2.97 0.22 -13.48
C MET A 133 -4.42 0.58 -13.23
N GLU A 134 -4.94 1.54 -13.99
CA GLU A 134 -6.36 1.87 -13.88
C GLU A 134 -7.23 0.69 -14.29
N ALA A 135 -6.81 -0.01 -15.34
CA ALA A 135 -7.56 -1.17 -15.79
C ALA A 135 -7.54 -2.28 -14.76
N ILE A 136 -6.41 -2.47 -14.12
CA ILE A 136 -6.29 -3.48 -13.07
C ILE A 136 -7.21 -3.15 -11.91
N GLU A 137 -7.25 -1.90 -11.50
CA GLU A 137 -8.11 -1.51 -10.39
C GLU A 137 -9.58 -1.66 -10.76
N ALA A 138 -9.93 -1.36 -11.99
CA ALA A 138 -11.30 -1.49 -12.43
C ALA A 138 -11.75 -2.95 -12.40
N GLU A 139 -10.84 -3.86 -12.75
CA GLU A 139 -11.18 -5.27 -12.70
C GLU A 139 -11.29 -5.79 -11.31
N ALA A 140 -10.54 -5.23 -10.39
CA ALA A 140 -10.62 -5.66 -9.01
C ALA A 140 -12.00 -5.34 -8.44
N GLY A 141 -12.63 -4.39 -9.05
CA GLY A 141 -13.98 -4.11 -8.73
C GLY A 141 -14.13 -3.30 -7.52
N PRO A 142 -15.31 -2.98 -7.19
CA PRO A 142 -15.59 -2.11 -6.08
C PRO A 142 -15.41 -2.83 -4.79
#